data_9c2bd29969e400c84ceb6de936a24b82
#
_entry.id   9c2bd29969e400c84ceb6de936a24b82
#
_cell.length_a   1.000
_cell.length_b   1.000
_cell.length_c   1.000
_cell.angle_alpha   90.00
_cell.angle_beta   90.00
_cell.angle_gamma   90.00
#
_symmetry.space_group_name_H-M   'P 1'
#
loop_
_entity.id
_entity.type
_entity.pdbx_description
1 polymer ?
#
loop_
_entity_poly.entity_id
_entity_poly.type
_entity_poly.pdbx_seq_one_letter_code
_entity_poly.pdbx_strand_id
1 'polypeptide(L)'
;MEKTLHFIFNKHLSYFVISTAVLLFILIIQGALFPNIARAGLPHDFSGYAWSDNIGWISFNCTNTNSCATSDYGVDVDQNGEMSGYAWSDNIGWVSFNSSDLSGCPSGTCNARLNSGSGIVFGWTKALSADGNGWDGWIQLSGSWSPSVSFSANAASGYSWGSDVVGWVS
;
A
#
# COMPACT_ATOMS: atom_id res chain seq x y z
N MET A 1 69.70 18.18 1.10
CA MET A 1 68.78 17.05 1.16
C MET A 1 67.48 17.40 1.87
N GLU A 2 67.52 18.11 2.96
CA GLU A 2 66.33 18.47 3.79
C GLU A 2 65.28 19.36 3.07
N LYS A 3 65.72 20.37 2.32
CA LYS A 3 64.78 21.27 1.56
C LYS A 3 64.01 20.58 0.46
N THR A 4 64.56 19.54 -0.15
CA THR A 4 63.91 18.77 -1.23
C THR A 4 62.83 17.86 -0.64
N LEU A 5 63.07 17.30 0.50
CA LEU A 5 62.12 16.43 1.20
C LEU A 5 60.86 17.19 1.66
N HIS A 6 61.05 18.38 2.19
CA HIS A 6 59.96 19.30 2.62
C HIS A 6 59.08 19.73 1.43
N PHE A 7 59.69 19.97 0.29
CA PHE A 7 58.91 20.35 -0.92
C PHE A 7 58.07 19.21 -1.47
N ILE A 8 58.57 18.00 -1.45
CA ILE A 8 57.86 16.79 -1.90
C ILE A 8 56.68 16.50 -0.94
N PHE A 9 56.93 16.58 0.37
CA PHE A 9 55.92 16.32 1.39
C PHE A 9 54.75 17.31 1.31
N ASN A 10 55.02 18.60 1.17
CA ASN A 10 53.99 19.63 0.99
C ASN A 10 53.17 19.45 -0.29
N LYS A 11 53.80 18.99 -1.35
CA LYS A 11 53.10 18.76 -2.62
C LYS A 11 52.13 17.55 -2.50
N HIS A 12 52.52 16.47 -1.88
CA HIS A 12 51.63 15.32 -1.65
C HIS A 12 50.48 15.64 -0.69
N LEU A 13 50.77 16.43 0.37
CA LEU A 13 49.74 16.91 1.32
C LEU A 13 48.73 17.81 0.61
N SER A 14 49.16 18.70 -0.27
CA SER A 14 48.30 19.57 -1.05
C SER A 14 47.38 18.76 -2.01
N TYR A 15 47.89 17.74 -2.69
CA TYR A 15 47.08 16.89 -3.55
C TYR A 15 46.07 16.05 -2.76
N PHE A 16 46.43 15.59 -1.57
CA PHE A 16 45.51 14.85 -0.68
C PHE A 16 44.35 15.74 -0.20
N VAL A 17 44.64 16.97 0.22
CA VAL A 17 43.60 17.93 0.67
C VAL A 17 42.68 18.34 -0.47
N ILE A 18 43.22 18.56 -1.67
CA ILE A 18 42.41 18.89 -2.85
C ILE A 18 41.52 17.70 -3.24
N SER A 19 42.05 16.47 -3.23
CA SER A 19 41.28 15.27 -3.54
C SER A 19 40.12 15.04 -2.58
N THR A 20 40.36 15.19 -1.27
CA THR A 20 39.31 15.05 -0.26
C THR A 20 38.25 16.14 -0.36
N ALA A 21 38.65 17.38 -0.65
CA ALA A 21 37.71 18.50 -0.85
C ALA A 21 36.83 18.27 -2.08
N VAL A 22 37.38 17.79 -3.18
CA VAL A 22 36.64 17.45 -4.40
C VAL A 22 35.65 16.31 -4.15
N LEU A 23 36.06 15.27 -3.41
CA LEU A 23 35.19 14.15 -3.06
C LEU A 23 34.00 14.59 -2.19
N LEU A 24 34.26 15.42 -1.18
CA LEU A 24 33.21 16.01 -0.33
C LEU A 24 32.25 16.89 -1.14
N PHE A 25 32.77 17.67 -2.08
CA PHE A 25 31.95 18.52 -2.96
C PHE A 25 31.06 17.69 -3.87
N ILE A 26 31.55 16.58 -4.42
CA ILE A 26 30.76 15.63 -5.23
C ILE A 26 29.63 15.01 -4.38
N LEU A 27 29.91 14.60 -3.14
CA LEU A 27 28.91 14.04 -2.24
C LEU A 27 27.81 15.04 -1.87
N ILE A 28 28.18 16.31 -1.67
CA ILE A 28 27.21 17.39 -1.40
C ILE A 28 26.34 17.66 -2.62
N ILE A 29 26.92 17.69 -3.82
CA ILE A 29 26.17 17.87 -5.07
C ILE A 29 25.20 16.70 -5.31
N GLN A 30 25.60 15.47 -5.06
CA GLN A 30 24.71 14.31 -5.19
C GLN A 30 23.54 14.42 -4.22
N GLY A 31 23.75 14.85 -2.97
CA GLY A 31 22.66 15.08 -2.01
C GLY A 31 21.73 16.24 -2.39
N ALA A 32 22.24 17.25 -3.08
CA ALA A 32 21.45 18.43 -3.49
C ALA A 32 20.71 18.23 -4.85
N LEU A 33 21.28 17.42 -5.76
CA LEU A 33 20.72 17.16 -7.09
C LEU A 33 19.69 16.01 -7.09
N PHE A 34 19.72 15.17 -6.07
CA PHE A 34 18.67 14.17 -5.83
C PHE A 34 17.90 14.58 -4.57
N PRO A 35 17.00 15.57 -4.65
CA PRO A 35 16.06 15.75 -3.57
C PRO A 35 15.42 14.40 -3.38
N ASN A 36 15.37 13.90 -2.15
CA ASN A 36 14.48 12.81 -1.80
C ASN A 36 13.11 13.24 -2.31
N ILE A 37 12.74 12.76 -3.49
CA ILE A 37 11.37 12.85 -3.92
C ILE A 37 10.66 12.05 -2.84
N ALA A 38 9.99 12.76 -1.93
CA ALA A 38 9.00 12.14 -1.09
C ALA A 38 8.09 11.42 -2.09
N ARG A 39 8.22 10.11 -2.21
CA ARG A 39 7.25 9.30 -2.92
C ARG A 39 5.98 9.47 -2.11
N ALA A 40 5.13 10.36 -2.58
CA ALA A 40 3.75 10.36 -2.17
C ALA A 40 3.21 9.01 -2.64
N GLY A 41 3.00 8.10 -1.69
CA GLY A 41 2.50 6.76 -1.88
C GLY A 41 3.52 5.79 -2.51
N LEU A 42 3.78 4.69 -1.84
CA LEU A 42 4.23 3.48 -2.53
C LEU A 42 3.14 3.11 -3.53
N PRO A 43 3.48 2.62 -4.74
CA PRO A 43 2.45 2.11 -5.63
C PRO A 43 1.78 0.93 -4.91
N HIS A 44 0.52 1.12 -4.50
CA HIS A 44 -0.30 0.05 -3.96
C HIS A 44 -0.60 -0.98 -5.05
N ASP A 45 -0.69 -2.24 -4.67
CA ASP A 45 -0.86 -3.35 -5.60
C ASP A 45 -2.23 -3.34 -6.30
N PHE A 46 -3.24 -2.85 -5.61
CA PHE A 46 -4.61 -2.76 -6.14
C PHE A 46 -4.93 -1.34 -6.61
N SER A 47 -5.67 -1.25 -7.71
CA SER A 47 -6.21 -0.01 -8.26
C SER A 47 -7.62 -0.25 -8.79
N GLY A 48 -8.35 0.83 -9.07
CA GLY A 48 -9.73 0.74 -9.56
C GLY A 48 -10.75 0.78 -8.44
N TYR A 49 -11.97 0.36 -8.78
CA TYR A 49 -13.15 0.46 -7.93
C TYR A 49 -13.92 -0.85 -7.91
N ALA A 50 -14.62 -1.10 -6.81
CA ALA A 50 -15.74 -2.02 -6.74
C ALA A 50 -17.05 -1.25 -6.57
N TRP A 51 -18.17 -1.87 -6.94
CA TRP A 51 -19.50 -1.27 -6.87
C TRP A 51 -20.43 -2.09 -5.99
N SER A 52 -21.22 -1.39 -5.18
CA SER A 52 -22.38 -1.95 -4.48
C SER A 52 -23.60 -1.08 -4.73
N ASP A 53 -24.74 -1.72 -4.96
CA ASP A 53 -26.01 -1.02 -5.16
C ASP A 53 -26.48 -0.25 -3.89
N ASN A 54 -26.03 -0.69 -2.70
CA ASN A 54 -26.40 -0.09 -1.44
C ASN A 54 -25.52 1.11 -1.06
N ILE A 55 -24.19 0.98 -1.26
CA ILE A 55 -23.21 1.94 -0.77
C ILE A 55 -22.40 2.63 -1.87
N GLY A 56 -22.66 2.30 -3.15
CA GLY A 56 -21.95 2.91 -4.28
C GLY A 56 -20.51 2.43 -4.41
N TRP A 57 -19.62 3.32 -4.83
CA TRP A 57 -18.23 3.00 -5.14
C TRP A 57 -17.36 2.79 -3.91
N ILE A 58 -16.46 1.81 -4.01
CA ILE A 58 -15.34 1.56 -3.09
C ILE A 58 -14.05 1.70 -3.89
N SER A 59 -13.22 2.65 -3.54
CA SER A 59 -11.92 2.91 -4.17
C SER A 59 -10.81 2.13 -3.47
N PHE A 60 -10.00 1.38 -4.23
CA PHE A 60 -8.88 0.58 -3.69
C PHE A 60 -7.55 1.33 -3.65
N ASN A 61 -7.49 2.58 -4.13
CA ASN A 61 -6.23 3.31 -4.22
C ASN A 61 -6.46 4.82 -4.28
N CYS A 62 -5.64 5.58 -3.59
CA CYS A 62 -5.68 7.03 -3.59
C CYS A 62 -5.45 7.65 -4.99
N THR A 63 -4.82 6.93 -5.91
CA THR A 63 -4.65 7.36 -7.31
C THR A 63 -5.98 7.48 -8.03
N ASN A 64 -6.96 6.65 -7.68
CA ASN A 64 -8.30 6.69 -8.30
C ASN A 64 -9.02 8.02 -8.03
N THR A 65 -8.79 8.60 -6.84
CA THR A 65 -9.42 9.82 -6.35
C THR A 65 -8.49 11.02 -6.44
N ASN A 66 -7.26 10.84 -6.93
CA ASN A 66 -6.20 11.85 -6.99
C ASN A 66 -5.90 12.48 -5.60
N SER A 67 -5.98 11.68 -4.55
CA SER A 67 -5.86 12.12 -3.16
C SER A 67 -4.55 11.74 -2.47
N CYS A 68 -3.63 11.02 -3.14
CA CYS A 68 -2.42 10.47 -2.51
C CYS A 68 -1.54 11.52 -1.80
N ALA A 69 -1.58 12.78 -2.23
CA ALA A 69 -0.84 13.86 -1.59
C ALA A 69 -1.41 14.28 -0.22
N THR A 70 -2.67 13.98 0.04
CA THR A 70 -3.40 14.37 1.27
C THR A 70 -3.88 13.18 2.08
N SER A 71 -4.20 12.08 1.42
CA SER A 71 -4.64 10.82 2.01
C SER A 71 -4.07 9.69 1.18
N ASP A 72 -2.92 9.19 1.61
CA ASP A 72 -2.23 8.07 0.98
C ASP A 72 -2.85 6.76 1.48
N TYR A 73 -3.69 6.14 0.66
CA TYR A 73 -4.36 4.89 0.97
C TYR A 73 -4.34 3.94 -0.22
N GLY A 74 -4.35 2.67 0.08
CA GLY A 74 -4.51 1.60 -0.89
C GLY A 74 -4.49 0.24 -0.25
N VAL A 75 -4.72 -0.77 -1.07
CA VAL A 75 -4.69 -2.17 -0.68
C VAL A 75 -3.49 -2.84 -1.31
N ASP A 76 -2.74 -3.57 -0.52
CA ASP A 76 -1.51 -4.26 -0.87
C ASP A 76 -1.64 -5.76 -0.62
N VAL A 77 -0.81 -6.55 -1.30
CA VAL A 77 -0.68 -7.99 -1.09
C VAL A 77 0.80 -8.36 -0.94
N ASP A 78 1.14 -9.10 0.09
CA ASP A 78 2.49 -9.55 0.32
C ASP A 78 2.83 -10.82 -0.50
N GLN A 79 4.08 -11.27 -0.43
CA GLN A 79 4.56 -12.47 -1.14
C GLN A 79 3.86 -13.76 -0.69
N ASN A 80 3.22 -13.77 0.49
CA ASN A 80 2.47 -14.89 1.04
C ASN A 80 0.98 -14.80 0.67
N GLY A 81 0.58 -13.74 -0.03
CA GLY A 81 -0.79 -13.46 -0.42
C GLY A 81 -1.60 -12.79 0.70
N GLU A 82 -1.01 -12.35 1.82
CA GLU A 82 -1.71 -11.63 2.86
C GLU A 82 -1.99 -10.20 2.40
N MET A 83 -3.25 -9.78 2.50
CA MET A 83 -3.68 -8.45 2.10
C MET A 83 -3.63 -7.49 3.30
N SER A 84 -3.36 -6.21 3.02
CA SER A 84 -3.27 -5.15 4.02
C SER A 84 -3.68 -3.81 3.43
N GLY A 85 -3.77 -2.79 4.30
CA GLY A 85 -4.14 -1.44 3.89
C GLY A 85 -5.63 -1.17 3.93
N TYR A 86 -6.06 -0.14 3.20
CA TYR A 86 -7.43 0.37 3.27
C TYR A 86 -7.98 0.70 1.89
N ALA A 87 -9.28 0.43 1.70
CA ALA A 87 -10.09 1.01 0.64
C ALA A 87 -10.99 2.11 1.21
N TRP A 88 -11.49 2.98 0.34
CA TRP A 88 -12.34 4.12 0.71
C TRP A 88 -13.70 4.08 0.01
N SER A 89 -14.75 4.36 0.77
CA SER A 89 -16.10 4.62 0.24
C SER A 89 -16.65 5.90 0.85
N ASP A 90 -17.25 6.77 0.03
CA ASP A 90 -17.83 8.02 0.48
C ASP A 90 -19.02 7.80 1.42
N ASN A 91 -19.68 6.64 1.37
CA ASN A 91 -20.85 6.33 2.16
C ASN A 91 -20.57 5.58 3.45
N ILE A 92 -19.55 4.71 3.49
CA ILE A 92 -19.23 3.91 4.68
C ILE A 92 -17.81 4.13 5.22
N GLY A 93 -17.04 5.07 4.63
CA GLY A 93 -15.70 5.38 5.06
C GLY A 93 -14.67 4.29 4.76
N TRP A 94 -13.75 4.07 5.68
CA TRP A 94 -12.65 3.13 5.52
C TRP A 94 -13.09 1.68 5.60
N VAL A 95 -12.64 0.89 4.62
CA VAL A 95 -12.74 -0.57 4.60
C VAL A 95 -11.34 -1.14 4.80
N SER A 96 -11.11 -1.80 5.93
CA SER A 96 -9.80 -2.35 6.32
C SER A 96 -9.57 -3.74 5.77
N PHE A 97 -8.35 -3.96 5.30
CA PHE A 97 -7.77 -5.26 4.94
C PHE A 97 -6.70 -5.70 5.95
N ASN A 98 -6.40 -4.87 6.96
CA ASN A 98 -5.37 -5.16 7.95
C ASN A 98 -5.82 -6.25 8.94
N SER A 99 -4.98 -7.25 9.14
CA SER A 99 -5.25 -8.37 10.05
C SER A 99 -5.56 -7.93 11.48
N SER A 100 -5.00 -6.79 11.93
CA SER A 100 -5.30 -6.21 13.25
C SER A 100 -6.77 -5.82 13.43
N ASP A 101 -7.46 -5.43 12.36
CA ASP A 101 -8.86 -4.98 12.38
C ASP A 101 -9.84 -6.14 12.10
N LEU A 102 -9.33 -7.28 11.65
CA LEU A 102 -10.12 -8.41 11.18
C LEU A 102 -10.30 -9.51 12.24
N SER A 103 -9.88 -9.27 13.48
CA SER A 103 -10.10 -10.25 14.56
C SER A 103 -11.58 -10.38 14.90
N GLY A 104 -12.05 -11.62 15.10
CA GLY A 104 -13.45 -11.89 15.47
C GLY A 104 -14.43 -11.84 14.31
N CYS A 105 -13.99 -12.12 13.09
CA CYS A 105 -14.87 -12.27 11.94
C CYS A 105 -15.94 -13.36 12.16
N PRO A 106 -17.07 -13.30 11.44
CA PRO A 106 -18.21 -14.19 11.67
C PRO A 106 -17.92 -15.66 11.49
N SER A 107 -16.96 -16.04 10.62
CA SER A 107 -16.62 -17.45 10.37
C SER A 107 -15.32 -17.62 9.60
N GLY A 108 -14.69 -18.78 9.76
CA GLY A 108 -13.54 -19.21 8.94
C GLY A 108 -12.25 -18.43 9.21
N THR A 109 -11.48 -18.21 8.15
CA THR A 109 -10.24 -17.43 8.19
C THR A 109 -10.58 -15.94 8.09
N CYS A 110 -10.18 -15.15 9.08
CA CYS A 110 -10.50 -13.73 9.12
C CYS A 110 -9.64 -12.90 8.16
N ASN A 111 -8.34 -13.17 8.08
CA ASN A 111 -7.44 -12.38 7.26
C ASN A 111 -7.81 -12.42 5.78
N ALA A 112 -7.87 -11.25 5.17
CA ALA A 112 -8.01 -11.10 3.72
C ALA A 112 -6.76 -11.65 3.03
N ARG A 113 -6.92 -12.54 2.07
CA ARG A 113 -5.81 -13.19 1.37
C ARG A 113 -6.11 -13.44 -0.10
N LEU A 114 -5.08 -13.29 -0.92
CA LEU A 114 -5.04 -13.70 -2.31
C LEU A 114 -4.29 -15.03 -2.44
N ASN A 115 -4.93 -16.05 -2.99
CA ASN A 115 -4.25 -17.26 -3.38
C ASN A 115 -3.61 -17.06 -4.76
N SER A 116 -2.28 -16.90 -4.81
CA SER A 116 -1.54 -16.61 -6.04
C SER A 116 -1.64 -17.71 -7.09
N GLY A 117 -1.89 -18.96 -6.70
CA GLY A 117 -2.03 -20.09 -7.64
C GLY A 117 -3.37 -20.13 -8.35
N SER A 118 -4.45 -19.74 -7.68
CA SER A 118 -5.82 -19.74 -8.24
C SER A 118 -6.34 -18.34 -8.59
N GLY A 119 -5.71 -17.29 -8.10
CA GLY A 119 -6.20 -15.92 -8.19
C GLY A 119 -7.40 -15.62 -7.27
N ILE A 120 -7.85 -16.58 -6.46
CA ILE A 120 -9.03 -16.39 -5.60
C ILE A 120 -8.65 -15.57 -4.37
N VAL A 121 -9.49 -14.56 -4.05
CA VAL A 121 -9.42 -13.81 -2.82
C VAL A 121 -10.38 -14.43 -1.79
N PHE A 122 -9.94 -14.59 -0.55
CA PHE A 122 -10.75 -15.17 0.51
C PHE A 122 -10.49 -14.48 1.85
N GLY A 123 -11.31 -14.78 2.85
CA GLY A 123 -11.32 -14.12 4.15
C GLY A 123 -12.33 -12.98 4.20
N TRP A 124 -12.03 -12.00 5.02
CA TRP A 124 -12.94 -10.90 5.34
C TRP A 124 -12.23 -9.55 5.26
N THR A 125 -13.02 -8.51 4.99
CA THR A 125 -12.65 -7.12 5.22
C THR A 125 -13.66 -6.48 6.15
N LYS A 126 -13.36 -5.31 6.72
CA LYS A 126 -14.23 -4.66 7.70
C LYS A 126 -14.37 -3.17 7.41
N ALA A 127 -15.59 -2.70 7.32
CA ALA A 127 -15.92 -1.28 7.33
C ALA A 127 -15.77 -0.76 8.77
N LEU A 128 -14.81 0.14 9.00
CA LEU A 128 -14.47 0.62 10.35
C LEU A 128 -15.54 1.51 10.96
N SER A 129 -16.35 2.16 10.12
CA SER A 129 -17.47 2.98 10.57
C SER A 129 -18.63 2.18 11.22
N ALA A 130 -18.62 0.85 11.07
CA ALA A 130 -19.63 0.00 11.68
C ALA A 130 -19.50 -0.06 13.20
N ASP A 131 -18.31 0.15 13.74
CA ASP A 131 -18.04 0.09 15.16
C ASP A 131 -18.87 1.14 15.92
N GLY A 132 -19.86 0.67 16.70
CA GLY A 132 -20.79 1.52 17.45
C GLY A 132 -22.02 2.03 16.68
N ASN A 133 -22.17 1.74 15.38
CA ASN A 133 -23.28 2.21 14.55
C ASN A 133 -24.38 1.17 14.27
N GLY A 134 -24.36 0.04 15.00
CA GLY A 134 -25.46 -0.94 15.01
C GLY A 134 -25.45 -1.94 13.86
N TRP A 135 -24.36 -2.03 13.10
CA TRP A 135 -24.12 -3.06 12.10
C TRP A 135 -22.74 -3.66 12.27
N ASP A 136 -22.48 -4.83 11.68
CA ASP A 136 -21.28 -5.61 11.96
C ASP A 136 -20.06 -5.21 11.13
N GLY A 137 -20.24 -4.52 10.01
CA GLY A 137 -19.21 -4.02 9.11
C GLY A 137 -18.48 -5.08 8.29
N TRP A 138 -18.79 -6.35 8.46
CA TRP A 138 -18.06 -7.42 7.80
C TRP A 138 -18.45 -7.59 6.34
N ILE A 139 -17.43 -7.75 5.48
CA ILE A 139 -17.58 -8.04 4.05
C ILE A 139 -16.82 -9.33 3.78
N GLN A 140 -17.52 -10.38 3.37
CA GLN A 140 -16.95 -11.67 3.01
C GLN A 140 -16.43 -11.64 1.58
N LEU A 141 -15.14 -11.89 1.38
CA LEU A 141 -14.49 -11.84 0.06
C LEU A 141 -14.76 -13.08 -0.78
N SER A 142 -14.90 -14.24 -0.14
CA SER A 142 -15.37 -15.47 -0.77
C SER A 142 -15.87 -16.44 0.28
N GLY A 143 -16.87 -17.24 -0.03
CA GLY A 143 -17.44 -18.22 0.88
C GLY A 143 -18.69 -18.88 0.31
N SER A 144 -19.42 -19.61 1.17
CA SER A 144 -20.64 -20.32 0.77
C SER A 144 -21.76 -19.42 0.21
N TRP A 145 -21.71 -18.13 0.49
CA TRP A 145 -22.70 -17.12 0.11
C TRP A 145 -22.21 -16.19 -1.00
N SER A 146 -20.93 -16.19 -1.33
CA SER A 146 -20.33 -15.28 -2.29
C SER A 146 -19.66 -16.05 -3.42
N PRO A 147 -20.04 -15.81 -4.67
CA PRO A 147 -19.24 -16.25 -5.82
C PRO A 147 -17.89 -15.54 -5.71
N SER A 148 -16.86 -16.31 -5.49
CA SER A 148 -15.52 -15.84 -5.12
C SER A 148 -15.02 -14.69 -5.99
N VAL A 149 -14.47 -13.66 -5.36
CA VAL A 149 -13.65 -12.66 -6.07
C VAL A 149 -12.39 -13.36 -6.56
N SER A 150 -12.10 -13.20 -7.84
CA SER A 150 -10.89 -13.77 -8.44
C SER A 150 -10.18 -12.74 -9.32
N PHE A 151 -8.85 -12.85 -9.35
CA PHE A 151 -7.99 -12.06 -10.24
C PHE A 151 -7.52 -12.92 -11.41
N SER A 152 -7.70 -12.42 -12.62
CA SER A 152 -7.18 -13.01 -13.85
C SER A 152 -6.70 -11.89 -14.78
N ALA A 153 -5.49 -12.01 -15.30
CA ALA A 153 -4.90 -11.04 -16.22
C ALA A 153 -5.00 -9.58 -15.74
N ASN A 154 -4.74 -9.33 -14.45
CA ASN A 154 -4.77 -8.01 -13.77
C ASN A 154 -6.18 -7.39 -13.66
N ALA A 155 -7.23 -8.17 -13.81
CA ALA A 155 -8.60 -7.73 -13.57
C ALA A 155 -9.25 -8.57 -12.46
N ALA A 156 -9.99 -7.90 -11.56
CA ALA A 156 -10.84 -8.57 -10.59
C ALA A 156 -12.19 -8.88 -11.20
N SER A 157 -12.78 -10.01 -10.81
CA SER A 157 -14.15 -10.38 -11.15
C SER A 157 -14.77 -11.20 -10.03
N GLY A 158 -16.08 -11.23 -9.96
CA GLY A 158 -16.84 -11.93 -8.94
C GLY A 158 -17.54 -10.98 -7.99
N TYR A 159 -18.01 -11.51 -6.87
CA TYR A 159 -18.78 -10.76 -5.89
C TYR A 159 -18.31 -11.05 -4.47
N SER A 160 -18.35 -10.06 -3.61
CA SER A 160 -18.27 -10.21 -2.16
C SER A 160 -19.61 -9.82 -1.52
N TRP A 161 -19.83 -10.24 -0.27
CA TRP A 161 -21.07 -9.99 0.45
C TRP A 161 -20.82 -9.28 1.78
N GLY A 162 -21.49 -8.15 2.02
CA GLY A 162 -21.33 -7.33 3.22
C GLY A 162 -22.61 -7.09 3.99
N SER A 163 -23.42 -8.12 4.20
CA SER A 163 -24.71 -8.03 4.93
C SER A 163 -25.75 -7.10 4.26
N ASP A 164 -26.83 -6.80 4.97
CA ASP A 164 -27.92 -5.96 4.44
C ASP A 164 -27.51 -4.48 4.24
N VAL A 165 -26.45 -4.03 4.91
CA VAL A 165 -25.97 -2.64 4.79
C VAL A 165 -25.14 -2.46 3.53
N VAL A 166 -24.13 -3.30 3.34
CA VAL A 166 -23.23 -3.19 2.19
C VAL A 166 -23.81 -3.88 0.95
N GLY A 167 -24.49 -5.00 1.14
CA GLY A 167 -25.02 -5.80 0.04
C GLY A 167 -23.94 -6.53 -0.76
N TRP A 168 -24.25 -6.78 -2.03
CA TRP A 168 -23.29 -7.34 -2.97
C TRP A 168 -22.32 -6.28 -3.48
N VAL A 169 -21.05 -6.64 -3.54
CA VAL A 169 -19.95 -5.81 -4.07
C VAL A 169 -19.30 -6.52 -5.25
N SER A 170 -19.23 -5.86 -6.41
CA SER A 170 -18.70 -6.39 -7.67
C SER A 170 -17.54 -5.57 -8.21
#